data_c1802da3e8b9bb6f37c92538daa78d83
#
_entry.id   c1802da3e8b9bb6f37c92538daa78d83
#
_cell.length_a   1.000
_cell.length_b   1.000
_cell.length_c   1.000
_cell.angle_alpha   90.00
_cell.angle_beta   90.00
_cell.angle_gamma   90.00
#
_symmetry.space_group_name_H-M   'P 1'
#
loop_
_entity.id
_entity.type
_entity.pdbx_description
1 polymer ?
#
loop_
_entity_poly.entity_id
_entity_poly.type
_entity_poly.pdbx_seq_one_letter_code
_entity_poly.pdbx_strand_id
1 'polypeptide(L)'
;GGQQQRLCIARALAVEPKVLLMDEPTSALDPQLTQEVLSVIRQLADEKRTMIVVTHEMNFARDVADRVIYMANGLVVEDGPAKQVLGNDRSEAIRAFAGKSDY
;
A
#
# COMPACT_ATOMS: atom_id res chain seq x y z
N GLY A 1 -1.85 10.32 -14.71
CA GLY A 1 -1.05 9.12 -14.80
C GLY A 1 0.02 9.04 -13.73
N GLY A 2 0.98 8.15 -13.94
CA GLY A 2 2.04 7.91 -12.99
C GLY A 2 2.94 9.10 -12.70
N GLN A 3 3.18 9.93 -13.72
CA GLN A 3 3.99 11.13 -13.53
C GLN A 3 3.27 12.15 -12.65
N GLN A 4 1.96 12.29 -12.80
CA GLN A 4 1.17 13.17 -11.94
C GLN A 4 1.17 12.67 -10.50
N GLN A 5 1.10 11.36 -10.31
CA GLN A 5 1.11 10.76 -8.99
C GLN A 5 2.48 10.98 -8.31
N ARG A 6 3.57 10.80 -9.04
CA ARG A 6 4.91 11.06 -8.50
C ARG A 6 5.08 12.54 -8.14
N LEU A 7 4.51 13.44 -8.93
CA LEU A 7 4.56 14.87 -8.63
C LEU A 7 3.77 15.19 -7.36
N CYS A 8 2.60 14.56 -7.17
CA CYS A 8 1.83 14.72 -5.94
C CYS A 8 2.62 14.27 -4.71
N ILE A 9 3.32 13.14 -4.81
CA ILE A 9 4.16 12.64 -3.72
C ILE A 9 5.30 13.62 -3.45
N ALA A 10 5.96 14.12 -4.49
CA ALA A 10 7.06 15.08 -4.33
C ALA A 10 6.59 16.38 -3.66
N ARG A 11 5.41 16.87 -4.02
CA ARG A 11 4.84 18.06 -3.40
C ARG A 11 4.51 17.83 -1.92
N ALA A 12 3.98 16.66 -1.59
CA ALA A 12 3.70 16.31 -0.20
C ALA A 12 4.99 16.24 0.62
N LEU A 13 6.07 15.70 0.05
CA LEU A 13 7.36 15.61 0.72
C LEU A 13 8.02 16.99 0.92
N ALA A 14 7.75 17.95 0.03
CA ALA A 14 8.36 19.27 0.09
C ALA A 14 8.04 20.03 1.38
N VAL A 15 6.92 19.72 2.04
CA VAL A 15 6.55 20.34 3.32
C VAL A 15 7.08 19.56 4.53
N GLU A 16 7.88 18.54 4.31
CA GLU A 16 8.51 17.71 5.34
C GLU A 16 7.52 17.19 6.37
N PRO A 17 6.50 16.44 5.94
CA PRO A 17 5.45 15.96 6.84
C PRO A 17 5.97 14.91 7.81
N LYS A 18 5.33 14.80 8.98
CA LYS A 18 5.63 13.74 9.94
C LYS A 18 5.00 12.42 9.51
N VAL A 19 3.87 12.47 8.82
CA VAL A 19 3.15 11.30 8.34
C VAL A 19 2.65 11.57 6.93
N LEU A 20 2.89 10.64 6.01
CA LEU A 20 2.34 10.68 4.66
C LEU A 20 1.11 9.78 4.57
N LEU A 21 0.03 10.31 4.04
CA LEU A 21 -1.18 9.54 3.77
C LEU A 21 -1.32 9.37 2.26
N MET A 22 -1.45 8.12 1.80
CA MET A 22 -1.66 7.82 0.39
C MET A 22 -2.87 6.92 0.27
N ASP A 23 -3.86 7.37 -0.51
CA ASP A 23 -5.11 6.65 -0.72
C ASP A 23 -5.14 6.07 -2.13
N GLU A 24 -4.94 4.77 -2.24
CA GLU A 24 -4.92 4.03 -3.49
C GLU A 24 -4.04 4.71 -4.56
N PRO A 25 -2.75 4.89 -4.28
CA PRO A 25 -1.88 5.70 -5.16
C PRO A 25 -1.67 5.10 -6.55
N THR A 26 -2.01 3.82 -6.76
CA THR A 26 -1.87 3.15 -8.04
C THR A 26 -3.21 2.89 -8.72
N SER A 27 -4.31 3.38 -8.16
CA SER A 27 -5.62 3.21 -8.74
C SER A 27 -5.70 3.84 -10.13
N ALA A 28 -6.30 3.11 -11.07
CA ALA A 28 -6.49 3.55 -12.45
C ALA A 28 -5.20 3.76 -13.26
N LEU A 29 -4.06 3.26 -12.79
CA LEU A 29 -2.82 3.26 -13.55
C LEU A 29 -2.63 1.93 -14.28
N ASP A 30 -1.96 1.97 -15.44
CA ASP A 30 -1.57 0.74 -16.11
C ASP A 30 -0.46 0.02 -15.32
N PRO A 31 -0.18 -1.27 -15.63
CA PRO A 31 0.79 -2.04 -14.85
C PRO A 31 2.19 -1.44 -14.78
N GLN A 32 2.66 -0.82 -15.86
CA GLN A 32 3.99 -0.23 -15.89
C GLN A 32 4.06 1.01 -14.97
N LEU A 33 3.09 1.90 -15.07
CA LEU A 33 3.02 3.08 -14.23
C LEU A 33 2.78 2.71 -12.77
N THR A 34 1.99 1.68 -12.52
CA THR A 34 1.79 1.14 -11.18
C THR A 34 3.12 0.76 -10.55
N GLN A 35 3.96 0.02 -11.27
CA GLN A 35 5.27 -0.39 -10.74
C GLN A 35 6.18 0.80 -10.48
N GLU A 36 6.14 1.83 -11.32
CA GLU A 36 6.93 3.04 -11.09
C GLU A 36 6.53 3.76 -9.81
N VAL A 37 5.21 3.89 -9.56
CA VAL A 37 4.71 4.54 -8.35
C VAL A 37 5.03 3.71 -7.11
N LEU A 38 4.83 2.39 -7.17
CA LEU A 38 5.15 1.50 -6.06
C LEU A 38 6.65 1.54 -5.72
N SER A 39 7.50 1.68 -6.74
CA SER A 39 8.94 1.80 -6.54
C SER A 39 9.31 3.06 -5.75
N VAL A 40 8.64 4.18 -6.04
CA VAL A 40 8.84 5.42 -5.28
C VAL A 40 8.43 5.23 -3.81
N ILE A 41 7.27 4.62 -3.58
CA ILE A 41 6.78 4.39 -2.21
C ILE A 41 7.72 3.43 -1.46
N ARG A 42 8.22 2.40 -2.13
CA ARG A 42 9.19 1.46 -1.55
C ARG A 42 10.47 2.19 -1.12
N GLN A 43 10.95 3.11 -1.94
CA GLN A 43 12.11 3.92 -1.61
C GLN A 43 11.86 4.78 -0.36
N LEU A 44 10.69 5.39 -0.26
CA LEU A 44 10.31 6.18 0.92
C LEU A 44 10.28 5.31 2.19
N ALA A 45 9.79 4.08 2.06
CA ALA A 45 9.80 3.13 3.18
C ALA A 45 11.22 2.78 3.62
N ASP A 46 12.13 2.60 2.66
CA ASP A 46 13.55 2.35 2.95
C ASP A 46 14.19 3.53 3.68
N GLU A 47 13.71 4.74 3.44
CA GLU A 47 14.16 5.94 4.14
C GLU A 47 13.53 6.08 5.54
N LYS A 48 12.75 5.11 5.97
CA LYS A 48 12.09 5.08 7.29
C LYS A 48 11.07 6.19 7.49
N ARG A 49 10.42 6.62 6.42
CA ARG A 49 9.33 7.59 6.51
C ARG A 49 8.08 6.93 7.07
N THR A 50 7.37 7.68 7.92
CA THR A 50 6.11 7.19 8.47
C THR A 50 5.00 7.42 7.45
N MET A 51 4.35 6.32 7.02
CA MET A 51 3.35 6.36 5.96
C MET A 51 2.16 5.49 6.30
N ILE A 52 0.98 5.94 5.88
CA ILE A 52 -0.23 5.13 5.85
C ILE A 52 -0.66 5.04 4.40
N VAL A 53 -0.72 3.82 3.87
CA VAL A 53 -1.07 3.59 2.46
C VAL A 53 -2.30 2.71 2.40
N VAL A 54 -3.36 3.22 1.76
CA VAL A 54 -4.55 2.42 1.47
C VAL A 54 -4.37 1.85 0.07
N THR A 55 -4.38 0.53 -0.06
CA THR A 55 -4.06 -0.12 -1.33
C THR A 55 -4.70 -1.49 -1.45
N HIS A 56 -4.94 -1.91 -2.70
CA HIS A 56 -5.29 -3.28 -3.05
C HIS A 56 -4.07 -4.09 -3.49
N GLU A 57 -2.90 -3.49 -3.52
CA GLU A 57 -1.66 -4.14 -3.94
C GLU A 57 -1.10 -4.99 -2.79
N MET A 58 -1.62 -6.22 -2.64
CA MET A 58 -1.34 -7.06 -1.47
C MET A 58 0.10 -7.54 -1.42
N ASN A 59 0.70 -7.88 -2.57
CA ASN A 59 2.10 -8.30 -2.59
C ASN A 59 3.02 -7.17 -2.16
N PHE A 60 2.73 -5.96 -2.63
CA PHE A 60 3.47 -4.77 -2.22
C PHE A 60 3.33 -4.53 -0.72
N ALA A 61 2.11 -4.58 -0.20
CA ALA A 61 1.86 -4.37 1.23
C ALA A 61 2.61 -5.40 2.08
N ARG A 62 2.57 -6.69 1.69
CA ARG A 62 3.29 -7.74 2.41
C ARG A 62 4.80 -7.48 2.48
N ASP A 63 5.37 -7.03 1.35
CA ASP A 63 6.83 -6.90 1.24
C ASP A 63 7.36 -5.59 1.82
N VAL A 64 6.56 -4.54 1.86
CA VAL A 64 7.03 -3.19 2.20
C VAL A 64 6.49 -2.70 3.54
N ALA A 65 5.25 -3.02 3.90
CA ALA A 65 4.64 -2.53 5.12
C ALA A 65 5.19 -3.25 6.36
N ASP A 66 5.29 -2.53 7.46
CA ASP A 66 5.58 -3.11 8.76
C ASP A 66 4.32 -3.74 9.36
N ARG A 67 3.20 -3.08 9.18
CA ARG A 67 1.91 -3.48 9.75
C ARG A 67 0.83 -3.37 8.69
N VAL A 68 -0.07 -4.33 8.68
CA VAL A 68 -1.22 -4.35 7.76
C VAL A 68 -2.50 -4.41 8.58
N ILE A 69 -3.45 -3.57 8.20
CA ILE A 69 -4.79 -3.56 8.78
C ILE A 69 -5.77 -3.86 7.63
N TYR A 70 -6.44 -4.99 7.71
CA TYR A 70 -7.46 -5.35 6.73
C TYR A 70 -8.82 -4.92 7.24
N MET A 71 -9.52 -4.11 6.46
CA MET A 71 -10.82 -3.59 6.81
C MET A 71 -11.88 -4.04 5.80
N ALA A 72 -13.06 -4.34 6.29
CA ALA A 72 -14.20 -4.67 5.47
C ALA A 72 -15.47 -4.16 6.15
N ASN A 73 -16.38 -3.57 5.37
CA ASN A 73 -17.66 -3.05 5.87
C ASN A 73 -17.50 -2.09 7.05
N GLY A 74 -16.44 -1.26 7.02
CA GLY A 74 -16.19 -0.29 8.07
C GLY A 74 -15.59 -0.85 9.35
N LEU A 75 -15.25 -2.15 9.37
CA LEU A 75 -14.71 -2.81 10.55
C LEU A 75 -13.31 -3.33 10.28
N VAL A 76 -12.47 -3.35 11.32
CA VAL A 76 -11.17 -4.00 11.27
C VAL A 76 -11.38 -5.51 11.39
N VAL A 77 -10.97 -6.24 10.36
CA VAL A 77 -11.08 -7.71 10.32
C VAL A 77 -9.81 -8.36 10.82
N GLU A 78 -8.66 -7.86 10.37
CA GLU A 78 -7.35 -8.33 10.81
C GLU A 78 -6.39 -7.17 10.98
N ASP A 79 -5.44 -7.31 11.90
CA ASP A 79 -4.45 -6.30 12.21
C ASP A 79 -3.21 -6.98 12.78
N GLY A 80 -2.07 -6.72 12.19
CA GLY A 80 -0.82 -7.30 12.67
C GLY A 80 0.35 -7.06 11.74
N PRO A 81 1.49 -7.73 12.00
CA PRO A 81 2.65 -7.63 11.11
C PRO A 81 2.28 -8.07 9.70
N ALA A 82 2.82 -7.37 8.70
CA ALA A 82 2.47 -7.61 7.30
C ALA A 82 2.71 -9.05 6.87
N LYS A 83 3.82 -9.64 7.28
CA LYS A 83 4.17 -11.01 6.89
C LYS A 83 3.30 -12.06 7.55
N GLN A 84 2.65 -11.71 8.65
CA GLN A 84 1.69 -12.59 9.31
C GLN A 84 0.30 -12.45 8.69
N VAL A 85 -0.18 -11.23 8.52
CA VAL A 85 -1.52 -10.96 7.97
C VAL A 85 -1.62 -11.38 6.51
N LEU A 86 -0.60 -11.10 5.71
CA LEU A 86 -0.55 -11.39 4.27
C LEU A 86 0.40 -12.52 3.92
N GLY A 87 0.80 -13.33 4.89
CA GLY A 87 1.67 -14.48 4.67
C GLY A 87 0.92 -15.72 4.21
N ASN A 88 1.59 -16.88 4.31
CA ASN A 88 1.02 -18.15 3.85
C ASN A 88 -0.21 -18.58 4.66
N ASP A 89 -0.28 -18.20 5.93
CA ASP A 89 -1.38 -18.56 6.83
C ASP A 89 -2.43 -17.46 6.94
N ARG A 90 -2.57 -16.64 5.91
CA ARG A 90 -3.56 -15.56 5.92
C ARG A 90 -4.98 -16.11 6.04
N SER A 91 -5.87 -15.32 6.64
CA SER A 91 -7.24 -15.72 6.92
C SER A 91 -8.05 -15.95 5.64
N GLU A 92 -9.19 -16.65 5.78
CA GLU A 92 -10.10 -16.87 4.68
C GLU A 92 -10.65 -15.56 4.13
N ALA A 93 -10.93 -14.59 4.98
CA ALA A 93 -11.41 -13.28 4.55
C ALA A 93 -10.40 -12.58 3.65
N ILE A 94 -9.11 -12.65 3.98
CA ILE A 94 -8.07 -12.04 3.16
C ILE A 94 -7.86 -12.82 1.87
N ARG A 95 -7.96 -14.14 1.89
CA ARG A 95 -7.89 -14.95 0.68
C ARG A 95 -9.02 -14.61 -0.30
N ALA A 96 -10.22 -14.41 0.21
CA ALA A 96 -11.37 -14.02 -0.60
C ALA A 96 -11.15 -12.63 -1.21
N PHE A 97 -10.60 -11.69 -0.45
CA PHE A 97 -10.27 -10.36 -0.94
C PHE A 97 -9.20 -10.42 -2.05
N ALA A 98 -8.16 -11.21 -1.84
CA ALA A 98 -7.09 -11.36 -2.83
C ALA A 98 -7.64 -11.97 -4.14
N GLY A 99 -8.53 -12.95 -4.05
CA GLY A 99 -9.16 -13.55 -5.22
C GLY A 99 -9.98 -12.57 -6.04
N LYS A 100 -10.57 -11.56 -5.40
CA LYS A 100 -11.35 -10.53 -6.08
C LYS A 100 -10.47 -9.43 -6.69
N SER A 101 -9.22 -9.32 -6.26
CA SER A 101 -8.35 -8.22 -6.61
C SER A 101 -7.34 -8.54 -7.70
N ASP A 102 -7.41 -9.70 -8.33
CA ASP A 102 -6.53 -10.07 -9.44
C ASP A 102 -5.03 -9.97 -9.14
N TYR A 103 -4.61 -10.45 -8.00
CA TYR A 103 -3.19 -10.48 -7.68
C TYR A 103 -2.48 -11.70 -8.23
#